data_d91d3abf666750beffc65fabc682a29c
#
_entry.id   d91d3abf666750beffc65fabc682a29c
#
_cell.length_a   1.000
_cell.length_b   1.000
_cell.length_c   1.000
_cell.angle_alpha   90.00
_cell.angle_beta   90.00
_cell.angle_gamma   90.00
#
_symmetry.space_group_name_H-M   'P 1'
#
loop_
_entity.id
_entity.type
_entity.pdbx_description
1 polymer ?
#
loop_
_entity_poly.entity_id
_entity_poly.type
_entity_poly.pdbx_seq_one_letter_code
_entity_poly.pdbx_strand_id
1 'polypeptide(L)'
;MSQCSKTPESVHGRRENREKSPGKASDSKTESDKLDTCNIFCDPCRNVAGNHISAEKFCVNCSQYLCKSCSDYHTKQAATREHVLQDKESLPKEKSKVKDIRLEKCHSHSDNVIEYFCRSCDQTGCLACITLDHRTCTEVDYISSTATGLKDSKEYRLLSTKLKLLTTELNFTGEALKCNENKNEFLKETARIAIKKQKDEVSRILNDWECEILEAIEERDKDSETKLKSASDKHSILTSEVKSVTSDFEEKEQHGDLCQLFIAMKRDEKLLPKLIHEFQLLQKENKIPNYAFTPSMQLCEKLKKDDAIGSLTQLSAGQKRQLTFRKAISVKSKHDTYSNWVSSVCVISERIIVTADVGFLKVINTCTGEIVFILAVPKQPAGITKAADKEIAVTINQERKVMFFSITEYGVLSSEREFGVDGECRGIAHTNGKLILTFENPGKVEIVDMKGTVLKCFKEDMVEYKFLKYCSYVAVSKTKDIFYVSNSMEDRVTCMTLEGKVIAFYRDNELREPWGLVTDENGSVFVFCGISCNMHQLTEDCNKVHVLRERGPGPPCAVDYCRKSKRLYVARLTGENINEYDLE
;
A
#
# COMPACT_ATOMS: atom_id res chain seq x y z
N MET A 1 25.58 -38.61 24.92
CA MET A 1 25.59 -39.88 24.14
C MET A 1 25.10 -39.53 22.76
N SER A 2 26.02 -39.42 21.92
CA SER A 2 26.43 -40.17 20.71
C SER A 2 25.74 -39.56 19.49
N GLN A 3 26.42 -38.82 18.71
CA GLN A 3 27.39 -39.10 17.62
C GLN A 3 26.64 -39.36 16.31
N CYS A 4 26.89 -38.48 15.34
CA CYS A 4 27.84 -38.67 14.23
C CYS A 4 27.22 -39.41 13.07
N SER A 5 27.28 -39.08 11.84
CA SER A 5 28.26 -38.66 10.85
C SER A 5 27.73 -39.16 9.51
N LYS A 6 27.97 -38.71 8.34
CA LYS A 6 29.08 -38.25 7.51
C LYS A 6 28.59 -38.16 6.07
N THR A 7 29.14 -37.25 5.34
CA THR A 7 29.24 -37.20 3.87
C THR A 7 30.15 -38.36 3.33
N PRO A 8 30.14 -38.66 2.03
CA PRO A 8 31.24 -38.27 1.14
C PRO A 8 30.79 -37.90 -0.28
N GLU A 9 31.33 -36.89 -0.94
CA GLU A 9 32.51 -36.74 -1.78
C GLU A 9 32.78 -37.81 -2.82
N SER A 10 32.92 -37.33 -4.03
CA SER A 10 34.03 -37.40 -5.00
C SER A 10 33.64 -38.08 -6.33
N VAL A 11 34.15 -37.88 -7.55
CA VAL A 11 35.38 -37.25 -8.04
C VAL A 11 35.36 -37.25 -9.57
N HIS A 12 35.90 -36.17 -10.18
CA HIS A 12 36.71 -36.07 -11.40
C HIS A 12 36.21 -36.44 -12.80
N GLY A 13 36.53 -35.49 -13.72
CA GLY A 13 36.80 -35.70 -15.12
C GLY A 13 37.12 -34.44 -15.95
N ARG A 14 38.38 -33.98 -15.87
CA ARG A 14 38.98 -32.95 -16.72
C ARG A 14 39.18 -33.39 -18.18
N ARG A 15 39.15 -32.40 -19.12
CA ARG A 15 40.13 -32.15 -20.23
C ARG A 15 39.65 -30.90 -20.98
N GLU A 16 40.27 -29.80 -20.89
CA GLU A 16 41.48 -29.17 -21.44
C GLU A 16 41.46 -28.97 -22.96
N ASN A 17 41.53 -27.67 -23.29
CA ASN A 17 42.36 -26.95 -24.27
C ASN A 17 42.04 -26.95 -25.76
N ARG A 18 41.78 -25.77 -26.36
CA ARG A 18 42.85 -25.02 -27.08
C ARG A 18 42.38 -23.65 -27.60
N GLU A 19 43.17 -22.66 -27.22
CA GLU A 19 43.20 -21.31 -27.74
C GLU A 19 43.50 -21.23 -29.25
N LYS A 20 43.02 -20.15 -29.88
CA LYS A 20 43.80 -19.28 -30.78
C LYS A 20 43.03 -18.04 -31.18
N SER A 21 43.48 -16.86 -30.74
CA SER A 21 43.35 -15.54 -31.37
C SER A 21 44.63 -15.30 -32.20
N PRO A 22 44.83 -14.14 -32.89
CA PRO A 22 43.96 -13.02 -33.27
C PRO A 22 44.19 -12.58 -34.76
N GLY A 23 43.33 -11.65 -35.25
CA GLY A 23 43.62 -10.94 -36.51
C GLY A 23 42.86 -9.63 -36.58
N LYS A 24 43.58 -8.51 -36.46
CA LYS A 24 43.12 -7.13 -36.62
C LYS A 24 42.93 -6.76 -38.09
N ALA A 25 41.99 -5.85 -38.36
CA ALA A 25 42.09 -4.61 -39.16
C ALA A 25 40.69 -4.17 -39.55
N SER A 26 40.28 -3.06 -39.14
CA SER A 26 40.30 -1.66 -39.56
C SER A 26 39.04 -1.21 -40.29
N ASP A 27 38.39 -0.26 -39.62
CA ASP A 27 37.65 0.94 -40.06
C ASP A 27 36.90 0.94 -41.41
N SER A 28 35.58 1.17 -41.34
CA SER A 28 35.03 2.43 -41.88
C SER A 28 33.54 2.57 -41.52
N LYS A 29 33.20 3.73 -40.98
CA LYS A 29 31.85 4.26 -40.74
C LYS A 29 31.09 4.39 -42.05
N THR A 30 29.77 4.09 -42.03
CA THR A 30 28.75 5.01 -42.56
C THR A 30 27.36 4.54 -42.12
N GLU A 31 26.59 5.49 -41.68
CA GLU A 31 25.18 5.49 -41.36
C GLU A 31 24.29 4.89 -42.44
N SER A 32 23.30 4.08 -42.04
CA SER A 32 21.91 4.26 -42.50
C SER A 32 21.04 3.22 -41.81
N ASP A 33 20.22 3.68 -40.83
CA ASP A 33 18.98 3.05 -40.43
C ASP A 33 18.10 2.90 -41.69
N LYS A 34 18.06 1.71 -42.24
CA LYS A 34 16.99 1.28 -43.16
C LYS A 34 16.27 0.10 -42.50
N LEU A 35 15.02 0.39 -42.10
CA LEU A 35 14.00 -0.61 -41.81
C LEU A 35 14.21 -1.84 -42.67
N ASP A 36 14.39 -3.01 -42.06
CA ASP A 36 14.28 -4.31 -42.69
C ASP A 36 12.83 -4.49 -43.23
N THR A 37 12.59 -4.06 -44.47
CA THR A 37 11.43 -4.47 -45.23
C THR A 37 11.63 -5.92 -45.61
N CYS A 38 11.01 -6.86 -44.87
CA CYS A 38 10.89 -8.24 -45.28
C CYS A 38 10.34 -8.28 -46.72
N ASN A 39 11.14 -8.65 -47.70
CA ASN A 39 10.71 -8.83 -49.08
C ASN A 39 9.76 -10.03 -49.15
N ILE A 40 8.45 -9.76 -49.23
CA ILE A 40 7.42 -10.79 -49.41
C ILE A 40 7.29 -11.07 -50.91
N PHE A 41 7.46 -12.33 -51.30
CA PHE A 41 7.44 -12.75 -52.70
C PHE A 41 6.12 -13.45 -53.10
N CYS A 42 5.77 -13.35 -54.38
CA CYS A 42 4.58 -14.00 -54.96
C CYS A 42 4.67 -15.52 -54.85
N ASP A 43 3.67 -16.15 -54.21
CA ASP A 43 3.64 -17.60 -54.02
C ASP A 43 3.52 -18.39 -55.34
N PRO A 44 2.58 -18.07 -56.28
CA PRO A 44 2.53 -18.76 -57.56
C PRO A 44 3.81 -18.67 -58.39
N CYS A 45 4.44 -17.48 -58.48
CA CYS A 45 5.67 -17.31 -59.23
C CYS A 45 6.84 -18.06 -58.59
N ARG A 46 6.91 -18.11 -57.28
CA ARG A 46 7.93 -18.85 -56.54
C ARG A 46 7.78 -20.36 -56.67
N ASN A 47 6.52 -20.84 -56.57
CA ASN A 47 6.25 -22.29 -56.58
C ASN A 47 6.30 -22.94 -57.97
N VAL A 48 5.93 -22.22 -59.04
CA VAL A 48 5.86 -22.77 -60.39
C VAL A 48 7.09 -22.48 -61.23
N ALA A 49 7.68 -21.27 -61.10
CA ALA A 49 8.77 -20.84 -61.95
C ALA A 49 10.08 -20.54 -61.20
N GLY A 50 10.11 -20.69 -59.87
CA GLY A 50 11.27 -20.36 -59.03
C GLY A 50 11.60 -18.86 -59.00
N ASN A 51 10.75 -18.01 -59.54
CA ASN A 51 10.99 -16.58 -59.67
C ASN A 51 10.64 -15.80 -58.38
N HIS A 52 11.54 -15.00 -57.85
CA HIS A 52 11.33 -14.16 -56.69
C HIS A 52 10.77 -12.79 -57.09
N ILE A 53 9.48 -12.73 -57.45
CA ILE A 53 8.78 -11.49 -57.79
C ILE A 53 8.10 -10.96 -56.54
N SER A 54 8.30 -9.66 -56.23
CA SER A 54 7.69 -9.01 -55.05
C SER A 54 6.17 -9.10 -55.12
N ALA A 55 5.54 -9.45 -53.99
CA ALA A 55 4.10 -9.47 -53.86
C ALA A 55 3.53 -8.05 -53.72
N GLU A 56 2.39 -7.81 -54.37
CA GLU A 56 1.64 -6.55 -54.29
C GLU A 56 0.28 -6.72 -53.58
N LYS A 57 -0.27 -7.94 -53.63
CA LYS A 57 -1.55 -8.27 -53.00
C LYS A 57 -1.49 -9.61 -52.28
N PHE A 58 -2.39 -9.77 -51.32
CA PHE A 58 -2.61 -11.03 -50.61
C PHE A 58 -4.05 -11.49 -50.81
N CYS A 59 -4.21 -12.68 -51.34
CA CYS A 59 -5.52 -13.30 -51.41
C CYS A 59 -5.87 -13.97 -50.08
N VAL A 60 -6.87 -13.47 -49.41
CA VAL A 60 -7.33 -13.98 -48.10
C VAL A 60 -7.86 -15.40 -48.23
N ASN A 61 -8.66 -15.67 -49.28
CA ASN A 61 -9.30 -16.97 -49.52
C ASN A 61 -8.29 -18.07 -49.87
N CYS A 62 -7.25 -17.74 -50.66
CA CYS A 62 -6.21 -18.69 -51.05
C CYS A 62 -5.02 -18.71 -50.06
N SER A 63 -4.93 -17.77 -49.15
CA SER A 63 -3.78 -17.56 -48.25
C SER A 63 -2.45 -17.45 -49.02
N GLN A 64 -2.47 -16.73 -50.17
CA GLN A 64 -1.33 -16.58 -51.06
C GLN A 64 -0.96 -15.13 -51.32
N TYR A 65 0.33 -14.88 -51.36
CA TYR A 65 0.88 -13.60 -51.79
C TYR A 65 0.97 -13.58 -53.33
N LEU A 66 0.49 -12.51 -53.94
CA LEU A 66 0.37 -12.38 -55.38
C LEU A 66 1.10 -11.15 -55.91
N CYS A 67 1.90 -11.29 -56.95
CA CYS A 67 2.38 -10.14 -57.72
C CYS A 67 1.25 -9.55 -58.58
N LYS A 68 1.48 -8.41 -59.21
CA LYS A 68 0.48 -7.75 -60.05
C LYS A 68 -0.13 -8.66 -61.08
N SER A 69 0.71 -9.35 -61.87
CA SER A 69 0.24 -10.26 -62.93
C SER A 69 -0.62 -11.43 -62.42
N CYS A 70 -0.18 -12.04 -61.27
CA CYS A 70 -0.94 -13.14 -60.66
C CYS A 70 -2.23 -12.63 -60.01
N SER A 71 -2.26 -11.44 -59.48
CA SER A 71 -3.46 -10.79 -58.94
C SER A 71 -4.46 -10.48 -60.04
N ASP A 72 -4.02 -9.91 -61.18
CA ASP A 72 -4.86 -9.62 -62.34
C ASP A 72 -5.44 -10.90 -62.98
N TYR A 73 -4.66 -11.99 -62.98
CA TYR A 73 -5.13 -13.29 -63.40
C TYR A 73 -6.17 -13.86 -62.43
N HIS A 74 -5.93 -13.73 -61.14
CA HIS A 74 -6.80 -14.20 -60.07
C HIS A 74 -8.19 -13.57 -60.12
N THR A 75 -8.28 -12.26 -60.43
CA THR A 75 -9.56 -11.55 -60.59
C THR A 75 -10.32 -11.87 -61.89
N LYS A 76 -9.64 -12.45 -62.93
CA LYS A 76 -10.25 -12.80 -64.17
C LYS A 76 -10.75 -14.26 -64.23
N GLN A 77 -10.28 -15.12 -63.36
CA GLN A 77 -10.68 -16.53 -63.31
C GLN A 77 -12.04 -16.68 -62.61
N ALA A 78 -12.93 -17.45 -63.19
CA ALA A 78 -14.28 -17.71 -62.67
C ALA A 78 -14.27 -18.29 -61.27
N ALA A 79 -13.26 -19.12 -60.94
CA ALA A 79 -13.11 -19.75 -59.62
C ALA A 79 -12.58 -18.83 -58.52
N THR A 80 -11.94 -17.71 -58.86
CA THR A 80 -11.22 -16.85 -57.89
C THR A 80 -11.59 -15.36 -57.99
N ARG A 81 -12.45 -14.98 -58.92
CA ARG A 81 -12.83 -13.58 -59.14
C ARG A 81 -13.54 -12.92 -57.94
N GLU A 82 -14.21 -13.73 -57.14
CA GLU A 82 -14.93 -13.28 -55.91
C GLU A 82 -14.04 -13.32 -54.67
N HIS A 83 -12.74 -13.69 -54.83
CA HIS A 83 -11.83 -13.74 -53.68
C HIS A 83 -11.43 -12.33 -53.23
N VAL A 84 -11.30 -12.16 -51.91
CA VAL A 84 -10.91 -10.89 -51.28
C VAL A 84 -9.40 -10.70 -51.39
N LEU A 85 -9.00 -9.62 -52.06
CA LEU A 85 -7.60 -9.22 -52.20
C LEU A 85 -7.28 -8.03 -51.29
N GLN A 86 -6.23 -8.13 -50.51
CA GLN A 86 -5.67 -7.07 -49.67
C GLN A 86 -4.47 -6.43 -50.37
N ASP A 87 -4.36 -5.10 -50.31
CA ASP A 87 -3.31 -4.33 -50.96
C ASP A 87 -1.99 -4.38 -50.18
N LYS A 88 -0.89 -3.94 -50.82
CA LYS A 88 0.49 -4.02 -50.36
C LYS A 88 0.72 -3.41 -48.97
N GLU A 89 0.02 -2.32 -48.61
CA GLU A 89 0.11 -1.62 -47.34
C GLU A 89 -0.45 -2.44 -46.17
N SER A 90 -1.31 -3.40 -46.46
CA SER A 90 -1.99 -4.30 -45.51
C SER A 90 -1.47 -5.74 -45.53
N LEU A 91 -0.34 -6.00 -46.20
CA LEU A 91 0.21 -7.36 -46.35
C LEU A 91 0.58 -7.95 -44.98
N PRO A 92 0.06 -9.10 -44.58
CA PRO A 92 0.43 -9.75 -43.33
C PRO A 92 1.90 -10.20 -43.38
N LYS A 93 2.68 -9.86 -42.36
CA LYS A 93 4.10 -10.26 -42.28
C LYS A 93 4.31 -11.77 -42.07
N GLU A 94 3.30 -12.45 -41.55
CA GLU A 94 3.30 -13.90 -41.33
C GLU A 94 1.93 -14.48 -41.69
N LYS A 95 1.93 -15.54 -42.49
CA LYS A 95 0.69 -16.25 -42.92
C LYS A 95 -0.10 -16.80 -41.72
N SER A 96 0.55 -17.13 -40.62
CA SER A 96 -0.06 -17.66 -39.41
C SER A 96 -0.85 -16.64 -38.60
N LYS A 97 -0.65 -15.31 -38.84
CA LYS A 97 -1.38 -14.24 -38.14
C LYS A 97 -2.61 -13.73 -38.88
N VAL A 98 -2.83 -14.18 -40.12
CA VAL A 98 -4.10 -13.95 -40.79
C VAL A 98 -5.12 -14.85 -40.09
N LYS A 99 -5.96 -14.26 -39.22
CA LYS A 99 -7.16 -14.95 -38.75
C LYS A 99 -7.85 -15.49 -40.01
N ASP A 100 -7.99 -16.80 -40.06
CA ASP A 100 -8.66 -17.51 -41.14
C ASP A 100 -10.09 -16.93 -41.26
N ILE A 101 -10.29 -15.95 -42.14
CA ILE A 101 -11.62 -15.44 -42.50
C ILE A 101 -12.23 -16.48 -43.47
N ARG A 102 -12.08 -17.79 -43.13
CA ARG A 102 -12.78 -18.84 -43.82
C ARG A 102 -14.24 -18.72 -43.48
N LEU A 103 -15.05 -18.90 -44.46
CA LEU A 103 -16.47 -19.09 -44.29
C LEU A 103 -16.67 -20.14 -43.20
N GLU A 104 -17.47 -19.83 -42.20
CA GLU A 104 -17.68 -20.69 -41.05
C GLU A 104 -18.21 -22.05 -41.50
N LYS A 105 -17.55 -23.12 -41.09
CA LYS A 105 -17.95 -24.48 -41.45
C LYS A 105 -19.13 -24.93 -40.59
N CYS A 106 -20.00 -25.71 -41.21
CA CYS A 106 -21.15 -26.26 -40.50
C CYS A 106 -20.72 -27.23 -39.39
N HIS A 107 -21.27 -27.07 -38.23
CA HIS A 107 -20.96 -27.90 -37.07
C HIS A 107 -21.33 -29.38 -37.27
N SER A 108 -22.48 -29.63 -37.95
CA SER A 108 -22.99 -30.98 -38.22
C SER A 108 -22.41 -31.60 -39.53
N HIS A 109 -21.92 -30.77 -40.47
CA HIS A 109 -21.39 -31.17 -41.75
C HIS A 109 -20.05 -30.48 -42.00
N SER A 110 -18.99 -31.00 -41.41
CA SER A 110 -17.66 -30.37 -41.30
C SER A 110 -17.01 -29.95 -42.62
N ASP A 111 -17.40 -30.55 -43.73
CA ASP A 111 -16.89 -30.22 -45.08
C ASP A 111 -17.68 -29.11 -45.76
N ASN A 112 -18.87 -28.80 -45.28
CA ASN A 112 -19.77 -27.82 -45.87
C ASN A 112 -19.69 -26.47 -45.15
N VAL A 113 -19.74 -25.40 -45.93
CA VAL A 113 -19.75 -24.02 -45.45
C VAL A 113 -21.17 -23.60 -45.09
N ILE A 114 -21.31 -22.76 -44.05
CA ILE A 114 -22.57 -22.15 -43.65
C ILE A 114 -22.87 -21.00 -44.63
N GLU A 115 -23.91 -21.15 -45.44
CA GLU A 115 -24.30 -20.18 -46.48
C GLU A 115 -25.76 -19.76 -46.38
N TYR A 116 -26.58 -20.46 -45.57
CA TYR A 116 -28.03 -20.25 -45.52
C TYR A 116 -28.46 -19.86 -44.10
N PHE A 117 -29.51 -19.04 -44.04
CA PHE A 117 -30.20 -18.65 -42.82
C PHE A 117 -31.67 -19.00 -42.92
N CYS A 118 -32.14 -19.83 -42.02
CA CYS A 118 -33.55 -20.15 -41.89
C CYS A 118 -34.21 -19.18 -40.91
N ARG A 119 -35.05 -18.26 -41.42
CA ARG A 119 -35.77 -17.29 -40.58
C ARG A 119 -36.81 -17.97 -39.70
N SER A 120 -37.47 -19.03 -40.22
CA SER A 120 -38.51 -19.77 -39.45
C SER A 120 -37.94 -20.41 -38.17
N CYS A 121 -36.66 -20.83 -38.17
CA CYS A 121 -36.01 -21.51 -37.07
C CYS A 121 -34.96 -20.63 -36.36
N ASP A 122 -34.66 -19.45 -36.91
CA ASP A 122 -33.58 -18.56 -36.45
C ASP A 122 -32.21 -19.27 -36.40
N GLN A 123 -31.88 -20.06 -37.43
CA GLN A 123 -30.67 -20.88 -37.49
C GLN A 123 -29.92 -20.70 -38.78
N THR A 124 -28.59 -20.68 -38.68
CA THR A 124 -27.70 -20.71 -39.82
C THR A 124 -27.31 -22.15 -40.13
N GLY A 125 -27.17 -22.48 -41.41
CA GLY A 125 -26.80 -23.84 -41.83
C GLY A 125 -26.14 -23.89 -43.20
N CYS A 126 -25.57 -25.04 -43.52
CA CYS A 126 -25.09 -25.35 -44.87
C CYS A 126 -26.24 -25.93 -45.71
N LEU A 127 -26.00 -26.14 -47.02
CA LEU A 127 -26.99 -26.72 -47.91
C LEU A 127 -27.52 -28.08 -47.41
N ALA A 128 -26.67 -28.91 -46.81
CA ALA A 128 -27.11 -30.19 -46.25
C ALA A 128 -28.07 -30.00 -45.07
N CYS A 129 -27.84 -29.05 -44.16
CA CYS A 129 -28.79 -28.73 -43.09
C CYS A 129 -30.13 -28.27 -43.63
N ILE A 130 -30.14 -27.43 -44.66
CA ILE A 130 -31.38 -26.92 -45.25
C ILE A 130 -32.18 -28.04 -45.89
N THR A 131 -31.52 -28.97 -46.61
CA THR A 131 -32.20 -30.08 -47.29
C THR A 131 -32.65 -31.19 -46.34
N LEU A 132 -31.98 -31.41 -45.22
CA LEU A 132 -32.29 -32.46 -44.25
C LEU A 132 -33.22 -31.96 -43.14
N ASP A 133 -32.82 -30.87 -42.46
CA ASP A 133 -33.44 -30.44 -41.21
C ASP A 133 -34.47 -29.31 -41.43
N HIS A 134 -34.30 -28.47 -42.48
CA HIS A 134 -35.16 -27.32 -42.75
C HIS A 134 -35.99 -27.47 -44.05
N ARG A 135 -36.20 -28.71 -44.52
CA ARG A 135 -36.90 -29.01 -45.78
C ARG A 135 -38.33 -28.47 -45.85
N THR A 136 -38.99 -28.35 -44.68
CA THR A 136 -40.37 -27.86 -44.60
C THR A 136 -40.44 -26.34 -44.29
N CYS A 137 -39.31 -25.70 -44.08
CA CYS A 137 -39.26 -24.27 -43.82
C CYS A 137 -39.44 -23.46 -45.11
N THR A 138 -40.31 -22.46 -45.06
CA THR A 138 -40.64 -21.64 -46.25
C THR A 138 -39.79 -20.40 -46.38
N GLU A 139 -39.10 -19.99 -45.31
CA GLU A 139 -38.30 -18.76 -45.24
C GLU A 139 -36.83 -19.09 -45.02
N VAL A 140 -36.14 -19.42 -46.10
CA VAL A 140 -34.71 -19.70 -46.12
C VAL A 140 -34.02 -18.72 -47.06
N ASP A 141 -33.09 -17.95 -46.53
CA ASP A 141 -32.31 -16.96 -47.29
C ASP A 141 -30.85 -17.38 -47.46
N TYR A 142 -30.24 -16.88 -48.52
CA TYR A 142 -28.79 -16.94 -48.68
C TYR A 142 -28.13 -15.85 -47.86
N ILE A 143 -27.19 -16.22 -46.96
CA ILE A 143 -26.60 -15.29 -46.00
C ILE A 143 -25.95 -14.08 -46.67
N SER A 144 -25.29 -14.26 -47.81
CA SER A 144 -24.66 -13.16 -48.52
C SER A 144 -25.63 -12.06 -48.95
N SER A 145 -26.88 -12.41 -49.27
CA SER A 145 -27.92 -11.45 -49.62
C SER A 145 -28.52 -10.77 -48.37
N THR A 146 -28.73 -11.55 -47.30
CA THR A 146 -29.32 -11.06 -46.04
C THR A 146 -28.33 -10.19 -45.24
N ALA A 147 -27.03 -10.45 -45.39
CA ALA A 147 -25.97 -9.71 -44.72
C ALA A 147 -25.74 -8.30 -45.29
N THR A 148 -26.36 -7.96 -46.45
CA THR A 148 -26.26 -6.61 -47.03
C THR A 148 -26.85 -5.58 -46.06
N GLY A 149 -26.04 -4.58 -45.65
CA GLY A 149 -26.46 -3.53 -44.69
C GLY A 149 -26.50 -3.97 -43.21
N LEU A 150 -26.00 -5.17 -42.89
CA LEU A 150 -26.01 -5.71 -41.51
C LEU A 150 -25.42 -4.74 -40.47
N LYS A 151 -24.31 -4.05 -40.80
CA LYS A 151 -23.65 -3.09 -39.92
C LYS A 151 -24.53 -1.91 -39.52
N ASP A 152 -25.53 -1.60 -40.34
CA ASP A 152 -26.48 -0.51 -40.10
C ASP A 152 -27.74 -0.99 -39.38
N SER A 153 -27.89 -2.29 -39.19
CA SER A 153 -29.03 -2.85 -38.48
C SER A 153 -29.00 -2.49 -36.97
N LYS A 154 -30.19 -2.39 -36.40
CA LYS A 154 -30.38 -2.14 -34.97
C LYS A 154 -29.82 -3.29 -34.12
N GLU A 155 -30.03 -4.51 -34.59
CA GLU A 155 -29.60 -5.76 -33.95
C GLU A 155 -28.08 -5.82 -33.83
N TYR A 156 -27.34 -5.54 -34.93
CA TYR A 156 -25.88 -5.51 -34.95
C TYR A 156 -25.33 -4.44 -33.98
N ARG A 157 -25.89 -3.22 -34.03
CA ARG A 157 -25.46 -2.14 -33.15
C ARG A 157 -25.69 -2.48 -31.68
N LEU A 158 -26.85 -3.08 -31.37
CA LEU A 158 -27.17 -3.49 -29.99
C LEU A 158 -26.22 -4.59 -29.52
N LEU A 159 -26.01 -5.64 -30.34
CA LEU A 159 -25.08 -6.73 -30.01
C LEU A 159 -23.65 -6.22 -29.84
N SER A 160 -23.17 -5.41 -30.77
CA SER A 160 -21.83 -4.80 -30.70
C SER A 160 -21.66 -3.96 -29.45
N THR A 161 -22.68 -3.16 -29.06
CA THR A 161 -22.66 -2.37 -27.84
C THR A 161 -22.64 -3.24 -26.59
N LYS A 162 -23.48 -4.28 -26.53
CA LYS A 162 -23.51 -5.24 -25.41
C LYS A 162 -22.18 -5.98 -25.24
N LEU A 163 -21.55 -6.41 -26.35
CA LEU A 163 -20.24 -7.09 -26.29
C LEU A 163 -19.15 -6.14 -25.80
N LYS A 164 -19.13 -4.89 -26.25
CA LYS A 164 -18.19 -3.87 -25.78
C LYS A 164 -18.38 -3.59 -24.27
N LEU A 165 -19.63 -3.46 -23.83
CA LEU A 165 -19.94 -3.27 -22.42
C LEU A 165 -19.45 -4.45 -21.58
N LEU A 166 -19.78 -5.69 -21.99
CA LEU A 166 -19.35 -6.91 -21.31
C LEU A 166 -17.81 -7.01 -21.24
N THR A 167 -17.13 -6.67 -22.34
CA THR A 167 -15.66 -6.64 -22.35
C THR A 167 -15.11 -5.63 -21.32
N THR A 168 -15.73 -4.46 -21.24
CA THR A 168 -15.35 -3.44 -20.26
C THR A 168 -15.57 -3.93 -18.82
N GLU A 169 -16.71 -4.56 -18.53
CA GLU A 169 -17.03 -5.11 -17.21
C GLU A 169 -16.09 -6.27 -16.82
N LEU A 170 -15.74 -7.15 -17.78
CA LEU A 170 -14.77 -8.23 -17.53
C LEU A 170 -13.37 -7.70 -17.23
N ASN A 171 -12.90 -6.69 -17.95
CA ASN A 171 -11.62 -6.05 -17.66
C ASN A 171 -11.64 -5.41 -16.27
N PHE A 172 -12.72 -4.73 -15.91
CA PHE A 172 -12.90 -4.15 -14.59
C PHE A 172 -12.89 -5.22 -13.47
N THR A 173 -13.59 -6.34 -13.70
CA THR A 173 -13.59 -7.46 -12.74
C THR A 173 -12.19 -8.07 -12.60
N GLY A 174 -11.42 -8.16 -13.68
CA GLY A 174 -10.02 -8.61 -13.64
C GLY A 174 -9.12 -7.72 -12.79
N GLU A 175 -9.28 -6.39 -12.92
CA GLU A 175 -8.59 -5.43 -12.02
C GLU A 175 -9.00 -5.62 -10.56
N ALA A 176 -10.28 -5.82 -10.29
CA ALA A 176 -10.79 -6.03 -8.93
C ALA A 176 -10.23 -7.32 -8.31
N LEU A 177 -10.12 -8.40 -9.07
CA LEU A 177 -9.51 -9.65 -8.61
C LEU A 177 -8.05 -9.45 -8.23
N LYS A 178 -7.26 -8.77 -9.07
CA LYS A 178 -5.86 -8.44 -8.75
C LYS A 178 -5.73 -7.58 -7.49
N CYS A 179 -6.63 -6.62 -7.30
CA CYS A 179 -6.66 -5.82 -6.07
C CYS A 179 -6.96 -6.68 -4.83
N ASN A 180 -7.89 -7.62 -4.94
CA ASN A 180 -8.23 -8.51 -3.83
C ASN A 180 -7.07 -9.46 -3.47
N GLU A 181 -6.29 -9.93 -4.45
CA GLU A 181 -5.06 -10.69 -4.20
C GLU A 181 -4.04 -9.86 -3.42
N ASN A 182 -3.76 -8.63 -3.87
CA ASN A 182 -2.85 -7.71 -3.19
C ASN A 182 -3.35 -7.38 -1.77
N LYS A 183 -4.66 -7.15 -1.61
CA LYS A 183 -5.29 -6.90 -0.31
C LYS A 183 -5.10 -8.06 0.65
N ASN A 184 -5.33 -9.29 0.18
CA ASN A 184 -5.15 -10.49 0.99
C ASN A 184 -3.70 -10.61 1.50
N GLU A 185 -2.71 -10.39 0.63
CA GLU A 185 -1.30 -10.41 1.03
C GLU A 185 -0.98 -9.29 2.03
N PHE A 186 -1.49 -8.09 1.81
CA PHE A 186 -1.32 -6.96 2.73
C PHE A 186 -1.92 -7.25 4.11
N LEU A 187 -3.14 -7.77 4.18
CA LEU A 187 -3.81 -8.12 5.45
C LEU A 187 -3.05 -9.20 6.21
N LYS A 188 -2.56 -10.23 5.50
CA LYS A 188 -1.74 -11.31 6.07
C LYS A 188 -0.44 -10.77 6.68
N GLU A 189 0.27 -9.89 5.96
CA GLU A 189 1.52 -9.33 6.46
C GLU A 189 1.29 -8.37 7.63
N THR A 190 0.25 -7.53 7.55
CA THR A 190 -0.14 -6.64 8.66
C THR A 190 -0.45 -7.44 9.93
N ALA A 191 -1.20 -8.54 9.80
CA ALA A 191 -1.50 -9.42 10.94
C ALA A 191 -0.23 -10.07 11.53
N ARG A 192 0.71 -10.53 10.69
CA ARG A 192 1.99 -11.10 11.14
C ARG A 192 2.82 -10.08 11.92
N ILE A 193 2.92 -8.85 11.42
CA ILE A 193 3.65 -7.77 12.10
C ILE A 193 3.01 -7.47 13.46
N ALA A 194 1.68 -7.39 13.53
CA ALA A 194 0.96 -7.16 14.78
C ALA A 194 1.19 -8.27 15.80
N ILE A 195 1.12 -9.55 15.38
CA ILE A 195 1.39 -10.71 16.23
C ILE A 195 2.83 -10.68 16.76
N LYS A 196 3.81 -10.40 15.88
CA LYS A 196 5.22 -10.29 16.27
C LYS A 196 5.42 -9.20 17.32
N LYS A 197 4.87 -8.00 17.08
CA LYS A 197 4.96 -6.88 18.01
C LYS A 197 4.38 -7.24 19.38
N GLN A 198 3.22 -7.88 19.41
CA GLN A 198 2.59 -8.33 20.65
C GLN A 198 3.44 -9.36 21.39
N LYS A 199 4.01 -10.34 20.65
CA LYS A 199 4.94 -11.33 21.23
C LYS A 199 6.17 -10.68 21.84
N ASP A 200 6.78 -9.72 21.12
CA ASP A 200 7.98 -9.03 21.56
C ASP A 200 7.70 -8.21 22.84
N GLU A 201 6.54 -7.57 22.93
CA GLU A 201 6.12 -6.83 24.13
C GLU A 201 5.89 -7.74 25.34
N VAL A 202 5.19 -8.86 25.15
CA VAL A 202 5.00 -9.85 26.23
C VAL A 202 6.36 -10.41 26.70
N SER A 203 7.26 -10.72 25.75
CA SER A 203 8.60 -11.20 26.07
C SER A 203 9.40 -10.17 26.86
N ARG A 204 9.31 -8.89 26.51
CA ARG A 204 9.96 -7.80 27.24
C ARG A 204 9.47 -7.74 28.69
N ILE A 205 8.16 -7.76 28.92
CA ILE A 205 7.57 -7.72 30.25
C ILE A 205 8.05 -8.91 31.11
N LEU A 206 8.11 -10.11 30.51
CA LEU A 206 8.58 -11.30 31.22
C LEU A 206 10.06 -11.20 31.59
N ASN A 207 10.90 -10.68 30.70
CA ASN A 207 12.32 -10.46 30.98
C ASN A 207 12.53 -9.40 32.06
N ASP A 208 11.74 -8.30 32.04
CA ASP A 208 11.81 -7.26 33.07
C ASP A 208 11.49 -7.86 34.47
N TRP A 209 10.45 -8.68 34.57
CA TRP A 209 10.09 -9.38 35.82
C TRP A 209 11.17 -10.38 36.26
N GLU A 210 11.77 -11.11 35.33
CA GLU A 210 12.90 -12.00 35.64
C GLU A 210 14.06 -11.23 36.26
N CYS A 211 14.45 -10.10 35.64
CA CYS A 211 15.51 -9.23 36.16
C CYS A 211 15.20 -8.73 37.57
N GLU A 212 13.99 -8.22 37.82
CA GLU A 212 13.58 -7.74 39.13
C GLU A 212 13.71 -8.81 40.24
N ILE A 213 13.31 -10.05 39.92
CA ILE A 213 13.39 -11.18 40.86
C ILE A 213 14.85 -11.58 41.10
N LEU A 214 15.67 -11.62 40.05
CA LEU A 214 17.10 -11.94 40.19
C LEU A 214 17.85 -10.88 40.98
N GLU A 215 17.60 -9.61 40.75
CA GLU A 215 18.15 -8.50 41.55
C GLU A 215 17.78 -8.62 43.05
N ALA A 216 16.52 -8.97 43.33
CA ALA A 216 16.08 -9.18 44.72
C ALA A 216 16.77 -10.40 45.39
N ILE A 217 17.13 -11.43 44.61
CA ILE A 217 17.92 -12.56 45.13
C ILE A 217 19.35 -12.14 45.42
N GLU A 218 20.00 -11.44 44.49
CA GLU A 218 21.39 -10.96 44.65
C GLU A 218 21.52 -9.99 45.85
N GLU A 219 20.55 -9.10 46.06
CA GLU A 219 20.52 -8.20 47.21
C GLU A 219 20.47 -8.97 48.54
N ARG A 220 19.62 -10.00 48.63
CA ARG A 220 19.50 -10.88 49.80
C ARG A 220 20.75 -11.70 50.05
N ASP A 221 21.37 -12.20 48.97
CA ASP A 221 22.61 -12.96 49.07
C ASP A 221 23.74 -12.09 49.63
N LYS A 222 23.88 -10.92 49.11
CA LYS A 222 24.87 -9.92 49.57
C LYS A 222 24.68 -9.50 51.03
N ASP A 223 23.42 -9.32 51.48
CA ASP A 223 23.10 -9.08 52.90
C ASP A 223 23.50 -10.28 53.77
N SER A 224 23.21 -11.50 53.28
CA SER A 224 23.57 -12.75 53.97
C SER A 224 25.08 -12.96 54.05
N GLU A 225 25.83 -12.73 52.98
CA GLU A 225 27.29 -12.79 52.96
C GLU A 225 27.92 -11.77 53.94
N THR A 226 27.40 -10.56 53.99
CA THR A 226 27.87 -9.51 54.88
C THR A 226 27.67 -9.92 56.34
N LYS A 227 26.52 -10.51 56.72
CA LYS A 227 26.21 -11.03 58.04
C LYS A 227 27.10 -12.19 58.40
N LEU A 228 27.29 -13.16 57.48
CA LEU A 228 28.15 -14.30 57.71
C LEU A 228 29.61 -13.93 57.90
N LYS A 229 30.12 -12.99 57.12
CA LYS A 229 31.48 -12.47 57.27
C LYS A 229 31.69 -11.82 58.60
N SER A 230 30.75 -10.94 59.04
CA SER A 230 30.78 -10.34 60.37
C SER A 230 30.76 -11.37 61.49
N ALA A 231 29.91 -12.40 61.38
CA ALA A 231 29.84 -13.51 62.33
C ALA A 231 31.14 -14.32 62.35
N SER A 232 31.77 -14.60 61.23
CA SER A 232 33.03 -15.28 61.08
C SER A 232 34.18 -14.55 61.73
N ASP A 233 34.24 -13.20 61.51
CA ASP A 233 35.25 -12.33 62.12
C ASP A 233 35.11 -12.35 63.68
N LYS A 234 33.87 -12.17 64.19
CA LYS A 234 33.58 -12.26 65.63
C LYS A 234 33.94 -13.62 66.23
N HIS A 235 33.62 -14.73 65.52
CA HIS A 235 33.99 -16.08 65.89
C HIS A 235 35.52 -16.24 66.02
N SER A 236 36.27 -15.72 65.06
CA SER A 236 37.73 -15.80 65.05
C SER A 236 38.33 -15.06 66.23
N ILE A 237 37.83 -13.87 66.54
CA ILE A 237 38.27 -13.05 67.72
C ILE A 237 37.94 -13.81 69.02
N LEU A 238 36.68 -14.23 69.19
CA LEU A 238 36.26 -14.93 70.41
C LEU A 238 37.02 -16.22 70.62
N THR A 239 37.27 -17.00 69.53
CA THR A 239 38.07 -18.22 69.60
C THR A 239 39.49 -17.95 70.06
N SER A 240 40.11 -16.86 69.56
CA SER A 240 41.46 -16.45 69.98
C SER A 240 41.51 -16.05 71.47
N GLU A 241 40.51 -15.28 71.93
CA GLU A 241 40.40 -14.85 73.34
C GLU A 241 40.23 -16.09 74.23
N VAL A 242 39.29 -17.01 73.94
CA VAL A 242 39.07 -18.21 74.76
C VAL A 242 40.33 -19.07 74.78
N LYS A 243 41.01 -19.28 73.62
CA LYS A 243 42.26 -20.03 73.57
C LYS A 243 43.36 -19.39 74.45
N SER A 244 43.51 -18.07 74.43
CA SER A 244 44.48 -17.35 75.23
C SER A 244 44.23 -17.55 76.71
N VAL A 245 42.96 -17.42 77.11
CA VAL A 245 42.57 -17.59 78.54
C VAL A 245 42.79 -19.06 78.97
N THR A 246 42.41 -20.01 78.17
CA THR A 246 42.60 -21.44 78.45
C THR A 246 44.08 -21.80 78.53
N SER A 247 44.91 -21.31 77.64
CA SER A 247 46.35 -21.61 77.63
C SER A 247 47.06 -20.97 78.88
N ASP A 248 46.69 -19.72 79.27
CA ASP A 248 47.22 -19.08 80.48
C ASP A 248 46.79 -19.83 81.76
N PHE A 249 45.56 -20.30 81.80
CA PHE A 249 45.08 -21.10 82.91
C PHE A 249 45.78 -22.46 82.99
N GLU A 250 45.92 -23.22 81.92
CA GLU A 250 46.63 -24.49 81.88
C GLU A 250 48.12 -24.35 82.22
N GLU A 251 48.80 -23.29 81.79
CA GLU A 251 50.18 -23.02 82.09
C GLU A 251 50.37 -22.81 83.63
N LYS A 252 49.46 -22.09 84.25
CA LYS A 252 49.49 -21.86 85.68
C LYS A 252 49.08 -23.06 86.54
N GLU A 253 48.25 -23.92 85.99
CA GLU A 253 47.92 -25.21 86.60
C GLU A 253 49.11 -26.16 86.59
N GLN A 254 49.89 -26.20 85.54
CA GLN A 254 51.01 -27.12 85.32
C GLN A 254 52.31 -26.58 86.01
N HIS A 255 52.59 -25.33 85.99
CA HIS A 255 53.86 -24.74 86.30
C HIS A 255 53.79 -23.57 87.30
N GLY A 256 52.63 -23.08 87.67
CA GLY A 256 52.43 -21.99 88.58
C GLY A 256 52.37 -22.42 90.07
N ASP A 257 52.57 -21.50 91.00
CA ASP A 257 52.23 -21.76 92.38
C ASP A 257 50.70 -21.63 92.63
N LEU A 258 50.21 -22.12 93.74
CA LEU A 258 48.79 -22.12 94.09
C LEU A 258 48.21 -20.70 94.18
N CYS A 259 49.04 -19.69 94.51
CA CYS A 259 48.62 -18.28 94.56
C CYS A 259 48.34 -17.71 93.16
N GLN A 260 49.23 -18.05 92.16
CA GLN A 260 49.06 -17.62 90.79
C GLN A 260 47.86 -18.32 90.11
N LEU A 261 47.68 -19.60 90.39
CA LEU A 261 46.53 -20.36 89.93
C LEU A 261 45.21 -19.80 90.50
N PHE A 262 45.20 -19.46 91.81
CA PHE A 262 44.03 -18.82 92.45
C PHE A 262 43.68 -17.47 91.81
N ILE A 263 44.71 -16.63 91.55
CA ILE A 263 44.53 -15.34 90.91
C ILE A 263 43.94 -15.52 89.50
N ALA A 264 44.47 -16.42 88.70
CA ALA A 264 43.94 -16.74 87.35
C ALA A 264 42.50 -17.24 87.44
N MET A 265 42.20 -18.15 88.36
CA MET A 265 40.85 -18.64 88.58
C MET A 265 39.86 -17.48 88.87
N LYS A 266 40.19 -16.57 89.77
CA LYS A 266 39.32 -15.44 90.13
C LYS A 266 39.19 -14.41 89.03
N ARG A 267 40.20 -14.18 88.23
CA ARG A 267 40.16 -13.35 87.00
C ARG A 267 39.25 -13.97 86.00
N ASP A 268 39.41 -15.25 85.66
CA ASP A 268 38.70 -15.95 84.58
C ASP A 268 37.24 -16.24 84.95
N GLU A 269 36.92 -16.44 86.30
CA GLU A 269 35.54 -16.48 86.81
C GLU A 269 34.76 -15.19 86.44
N LYS A 270 35.39 -14.01 86.45
CA LYS A 270 34.78 -12.75 86.11
C LYS A 270 34.68 -12.55 84.57
N LEU A 271 35.60 -13.07 83.78
CA LEU A 271 35.64 -12.94 82.31
C LEU A 271 34.70 -13.92 81.63
N LEU A 272 34.56 -15.15 82.10
CA LEU A 272 33.78 -16.22 81.50
C LEU A 272 32.31 -15.85 81.20
N PRO A 273 31.55 -15.15 82.08
CA PRO A 273 30.19 -14.73 81.73
C PRO A 273 30.12 -13.82 80.55
N LYS A 274 31.10 -12.93 80.35
CA LYS A 274 31.19 -12.08 79.15
C LYS A 274 31.42 -12.88 77.87
N LEU A 275 32.38 -13.81 77.91
CA LEU A 275 32.67 -14.67 76.77
C LEU A 275 31.46 -15.55 76.38
N ILE A 276 30.75 -16.07 77.40
CA ILE A 276 29.52 -16.85 77.18
C ILE A 276 28.43 -15.96 76.55
N HIS A 277 28.28 -14.73 76.99
CA HIS A 277 27.30 -13.83 76.41
C HIS A 277 27.62 -13.50 74.93
N GLU A 278 28.86 -13.20 74.60
CA GLU A 278 29.31 -12.94 73.26
C GLU A 278 29.11 -14.18 72.35
N PHE A 279 29.36 -15.36 72.85
CA PHE A 279 29.09 -16.60 72.15
C PHE A 279 27.57 -16.81 71.90
N GLN A 280 26.72 -16.48 72.86
CA GLN A 280 25.26 -16.58 72.67
C GLN A 280 24.75 -15.54 71.65
N LEU A 281 25.35 -14.37 71.58
CA LEU A 281 25.04 -13.34 70.56
C LEU A 281 25.46 -13.86 69.18
N LEU A 282 26.66 -14.41 69.05
CA LEU A 282 27.16 -14.97 67.81
C LEU A 282 26.26 -16.11 67.31
N GLN A 283 25.76 -16.99 68.17
CA GLN A 283 24.80 -18.04 67.80
C GLN A 283 23.46 -17.50 67.25
N LYS A 284 23.03 -16.32 67.74
CA LYS A 284 21.84 -15.66 67.21
C LYS A 284 22.08 -14.99 65.87
N GLU A 285 23.26 -14.38 65.69
CA GLU A 285 23.65 -13.69 64.44
C GLU A 285 23.92 -14.68 63.31
N ASN A 286 24.37 -15.91 63.63
CA ASN A 286 24.60 -16.96 62.63
C ASN A 286 23.29 -17.66 62.17
N LYS A 287 22.30 -16.82 61.77
CA LYS A 287 21.03 -17.31 61.20
C LYS A 287 20.75 -16.60 59.91
N ILE A 288 20.68 -17.36 58.80
CA ILE A 288 20.29 -16.87 57.49
C ILE A 288 18.79 -17.12 57.28
N PRO A 289 18.01 -16.13 56.79
CA PRO A 289 16.62 -16.33 56.47
C PRO A 289 16.47 -17.33 55.28
N ASN A 290 15.59 -18.30 55.39
CA ASN A 290 15.25 -19.17 54.28
C ASN A 290 14.32 -18.44 53.33
N TYR A 291 14.58 -18.51 52.04
CA TYR A 291 13.69 -18.02 51.01
C TYR A 291 13.56 -19.01 49.86
N ALA A 292 12.45 -18.97 49.14
CA ALA A 292 12.20 -19.80 47.97
C ALA A 292 11.36 -19.01 46.96
N PHE A 293 11.64 -19.27 45.69
CA PHE A 293 10.78 -18.76 44.60
C PHE A 293 9.50 -19.60 44.53
N THR A 294 8.34 -18.92 44.51
CA THR A 294 7.04 -19.57 44.33
C THR A 294 6.48 -19.13 42.98
N PRO A 295 6.34 -20.03 41.99
CA PRO A 295 5.79 -19.71 40.68
C PRO A 295 4.35 -19.25 40.75
N SER A 296 3.99 -18.24 39.91
CA SER A 296 2.62 -17.81 39.75
C SER A 296 1.85 -18.74 38.81
N MET A 297 1.00 -19.59 39.37
CA MET A 297 0.11 -20.48 38.58
C MET A 297 -0.91 -19.70 37.76
N GLN A 298 -1.38 -18.55 38.25
CA GLN A 298 -2.34 -17.69 37.56
C GLN A 298 -1.80 -17.14 36.24
N LEU A 299 -0.51 -16.80 36.18
CA LEU A 299 0.13 -16.34 34.94
C LEU A 299 0.14 -17.46 33.89
N CYS A 300 0.56 -18.66 34.31
CA CYS A 300 0.57 -19.82 33.40
C CYS A 300 -0.83 -20.18 32.87
N GLU A 301 -1.86 -20.07 33.72
CA GLU A 301 -3.26 -20.30 33.30
C GLU A 301 -3.77 -19.23 32.34
N LYS A 302 -3.41 -17.97 32.53
CA LYS A 302 -3.75 -16.88 31.59
C LYS A 302 -3.06 -17.05 30.25
N LEU A 303 -1.78 -17.44 30.22
CA LEU A 303 -1.01 -17.62 28.99
C LEU A 303 -1.43 -18.86 28.19
N LYS A 304 -2.13 -19.82 28.82
CA LYS A 304 -2.68 -21.02 28.15
C LYS A 304 -4.03 -20.80 27.48
N LYS A 305 -4.67 -19.66 27.65
CA LYS A 305 -5.93 -19.35 26.99
C LYS A 305 -5.72 -19.09 25.49
N ASP A 306 -6.67 -19.52 24.67
CA ASP A 306 -6.58 -19.43 23.20
C ASP A 306 -6.46 -18.00 22.66
N ASP A 307 -6.87 -17.00 23.43
CA ASP A 307 -6.84 -15.57 23.06
C ASP A 307 -5.80 -14.74 23.83
N ALA A 308 -4.86 -15.38 24.54
CA ALA A 308 -3.89 -14.66 25.39
C ALA A 308 -3.03 -13.64 24.63
N ILE A 309 -2.71 -13.89 23.36
CA ILE A 309 -1.94 -12.98 22.49
C ILE A 309 -2.87 -12.08 21.66
N GLY A 310 -4.15 -12.44 21.53
CA GLY A 310 -5.13 -11.74 20.71
C GLY A 310 -5.88 -12.69 19.77
N SER A 311 -6.89 -12.19 19.08
CA SER A 311 -7.72 -12.95 18.15
C SER A 311 -7.84 -12.28 16.79
N LEU A 312 -8.08 -13.07 15.74
CA LEU A 312 -8.43 -12.55 14.43
C LEU A 312 -9.94 -12.30 14.39
N THR A 313 -10.32 -11.05 14.17
CA THR A 313 -11.73 -10.65 14.03
C THR A 313 -12.00 -10.18 12.61
N GLN A 314 -13.16 -10.56 12.06
CA GLN A 314 -13.62 -10.00 10.80
C GLN A 314 -14.12 -8.58 11.05
N LEU A 315 -13.58 -7.62 10.28
CA LEU A 315 -14.05 -6.24 10.36
C LEU A 315 -15.49 -6.15 9.85
N SER A 316 -16.37 -5.56 10.65
CA SER A 316 -17.77 -5.31 10.26
C SER A 316 -17.85 -4.23 9.17
N ALA A 317 -18.95 -4.21 8.42
CA ALA A 317 -19.27 -3.10 7.52
C ALA A 317 -19.24 -1.78 8.31
N GLY A 318 -18.61 -0.75 7.71
CA GLY A 318 -18.45 0.55 8.37
C GLY A 318 -19.77 1.13 8.87
N GLN A 319 -19.74 1.75 10.04
CA GLN A 319 -20.92 2.42 10.61
C GLN A 319 -21.29 3.63 9.75
N LYS A 320 -22.57 3.77 9.42
CA LYS A 320 -23.07 4.95 8.69
C LYS A 320 -22.92 6.19 9.56
N ARG A 321 -22.29 7.22 8.99
CA ARG A 321 -22.13 8.52 9.61
C ARG A 321 -23.20 9.48 9.11
N GLN A 322 -23.58 10.44 9.95
CA GLN A 322 -24.48 11.53 9.58
C GLN A 322 -23.74 12.86 9.63
N LEU A 323 -24.11 13.77 8.73
CA LEU A 323 -23.61 15.13 8.70
C LEU A 323 -24.68 16.08 9.19
N THR A 324 -24.38 16.77 10.29
CA THR A 324 -25.25 17.83 10.81
C THR A 324 -24.58 19.18 10.56
N PHE A 325 -25.22 20.03 9.72
CA PHE A 325 -24.73 21.37 9.44
C PHE A 325 -24.74 22.23 10.69
N ARG A 326 -23.62 22.89 10.98
CA ARG A 326 -23.49 23.82 12.13
C ARG A 326 -23.58 25.27 11.71
N LYS A 327 -22.64 25.69 10.87
CA LYS A 327 -22.52 27.08 10.42
C LYS A 327 -21.71 27.19 9.13
N ALA A 328 -21.83 28.35 8.48
CA ALA A 328 -20.96 28.77 7.40
C ALA A 328 -19.93 29.79 7.92
N ILE A 329 -18.66 29.60 7.56
CA ILE A 329 -17.54 30.47 7.93
C ILE A 329 -17.10 31.21 6.68
N SER A 330 -17.17 32.54 6.67
CA SER A 330 -16.78 33.35 5.51
C SER A 330 -15.28 33.32 5.27
N VAL A 331 -14.86 33.08 4.03
CA VAL A 331 -13.47 33.16 3.58
C VAL A 331 -13.19 34.44 2.79
N LYS A 332 -14.19 35.32 2.67
CA LYS A 332 -14.10 36.56 1.92
C LYS A 332 -13.22 37.60 2.62
N SER A 333 -12.30 38.18 1.88
CA SER A 333 -11.39 39.20 2.37
C SER A 333 -11.41 40.45 1.46
N LYS A 334 -10.89 41.59 1.94
CA LYS A 334 -10.76 42.81 1.14
C LYS A 334 -9.74 42.69 -0.01
N HIS A 335 -8.92 41.62 0.00
CA HIS A 335 -7.88 41.36 -0.99
C HIS A 335 -8.37 40.50 -2.16
N ASP A 336 -9.59 39.95 -2.07
CA ASP A 336 -10.14 39.07 -3.09
C ASP A 336 -10.59 39.91 -4.31
N THR A 337 -9.94 39.69 -5.45
CA THR A 337 -10.21 40.42 -6.70
C THR A 337 -11.19 39.69 -7.61
N TYR A 338 -11.45 38.41 -7.37
CA TYR A 338 -12.34 37.52 -8.13
C TYR A 338 -13.16 36.63 -7.19
N SER A 339 -14.06 35.82 -7.76
CA SER A 339 -14.78 34.81 -6.98
C SER A 339 -13.79 33.90 -6.25
N ASN A 340 -13.95 33.75 -4.95
CA ASN A 340 -13.07 32.93 -4.11
C ASN A 340 -13.14 31.47 -4.56
N TRP A 341 -11.98 30.90 -4.88
CA TRP A 341 -11.82 29.49 -5.16
C TRP A 341 -10.89 28.88 -4.12
N VAL A 342 -11.48 28.32 -3.08
CA VAL A 342 -10.73 27.59 -2.05
C VAL A 342 -10.31 26.23 -2.62
N SER A 343 -9.04 26.08 -2.95
CA SER A 343 -8.48 24.85 -3.52
C SER A 343 -8.18 23.79 -2.46
N SER A 344 -7.93 24.19 -1.21
CA SER A 344 -7.63 23.28 -0.11
C SER A 344 -7.98 23.88 1.25
N VAL A 345 -8.32 23.01 2.19
CA VAL A 345 -8.55 23.34 3.61
C VAL A 345 -7.65 22.42 4.45
N CYS A 346 -7.05 22.95 5.50
CA CYS A 346 -6.23 22.17 6.45
C CYS A 346 -6.58 22.57 7.88
N VAL A 347 -6.95 21.58 8.69
CA VAL A 347 -7.23 21.74 10.12
C VAL A 347 -5.93 21.71 10.91
N ILE A 348 -5.58 22.83 11.54
CA ILE A 348 -4.39 22.93 12.39
C ILE A 348 -4.71 22.53 13.83
N SER A 349 -5.83 23.05 14.34
CA SER A 349 -6.33 22.78 15.69
C SER A 349 -7.86 22.87 15.72
N GLU A 350 -8.48 22.67 16.87
CA GLU A 350 -9.93 22.85 17.07
C GLU A 350 -10.42 24.27 16.76
N ARG A 351 -9.49 25.25 16.82
CA ARG A 351 -9.82 26.68 16.68
C ARG A 351 -9.26 27.31 15.40
N ILE A 352 -8.34 26.65 14.72
CA ILE A 352 -7.61 27.23 13.58
C ILE A 352 -7.68 26.29 12.39
N ILE A 353 -8.14 26.82 11.27
CA ILE A 353 -8.02 26.20 9.95
C ILE A 353 -7.21 27.12 9.02
N VAL A 354 -6.52 26.55 8.06
CA VAL A 354 -5.83 27.27 7.00
C VAL A 354 -6.45 26.90 5.67
N THR A 355 -6.72 27.89 4.83
CA THR A 355 -7.24 27.70 3.48
C THR A 355 -6.26 28.17 2.44
N ALA A 356 -6.19 27.45 1.31
CA ALA A 356 -5.56 27.90 0.09
C ALA A 356 -6.62 28.55 -0.81
N ASP A 357 -6.39 29.77 -1.20
CA ASP A 357 -7.23 30.54 -2.10
C ASP A 357 -6.37 31.12 -3.23
N VAL A 358 -6.95 31.74 -4.23
CA VAL A 358 -6.22 32.31 -5.37
C VAL A 358 -5.20 33.33 -4.88
N GLY A 359 -3.91 32.94 -4.85
CA GLY A 359 -2.80 33.81 -4.44
C GLY A 359 -2.63 34.04 -2.93
N PHE A 360 -3.42 33.37 -2.07
CA PHE A 360 -3.39 33.59 -0.63
C PHE A 360 -3.51 32.31 0.19
N LEU A 361 -2.85 32.32 1.35
CA LEU A 361 -3.18 31.45 2.47
C LEU A 361 -3.93 32.29 3.51
N LYS A 362 -5.12 31.87 3.89
CA LYS A 362 -5.94 32.57 4.91
C LYS A 362 -6.04 31.68 6.13
N VAL A 363 -5.73 32.22 7.29
CA VAL A 363 -5.87 31.57 8.59
C VAL A 363 -7.15 32.05 9.24
N ILE A 364 -8.01 31.14 9.63
CA ILE A 364 -9.35 31.42 10.10
C ILE A 364 -9.53 30.83 11.51
N ASN A 365 -10.06 31.63 12.41
CA ASN A 365 -10.50 31.17 13.72
C ASN A 365 -11.89 30.55 13.59
N THR A 366 -12.02 29.26 13.82
CA THR A 366 -13.29 28.52 13.68
C THR A 366 -14.32 28.91 14.73
N CYS A 367 -13.92 29.44 15.89
CA CYS A 367 -14.86 29.87 16.93
C CYS A 367 -15.55 31.19 16.57
N THR A 368 -14.75 32.21 16.17
CA THR A 368 -15.28 33.54 15.81
C THR A 368 -15.76 33.61 14.37
N GLY A 369 -15.23 32.75 13.49
CA GLY A 369 -15.48 32.80 12.04
C GLY A 369 -14.66 33.88 11.33
N GLU A 370 -13.69 34.51 12.00
CA GLU A 370 -12.90 35.62 11.46
C GLU A 370 -11.59 35.14 10.84
N ILE A 371 -11.16 35.79 9.78
CA ILE A 371 -9.83 35.65 9.19
C ILE A 371 -8.85 36.38 10.11
N VAL A 372 -7.95 35.64 10.77
CA VAL A 372 -6.98 36.20 11.71
C VAL A 372 -5.65 36.56 11.04
N PHE A 373 -5.34 35.96 9.89
CA PHE A 373 -4.11 36.23 9.15
C PHE A 373 -4.29 35.91 7.66
N ILE A 374 -3.66 36.71 6.79
CA ILE A 374 -3.62 36.50 5.34
C ILE A 374 -2.17 36.61 4.90
N LEU A 375 -1.70 35.60 4.20
CA LEU A 375 -0.37 35.57 3.59
C LEU A 375 -0.50 35.46 2.09
N ALA A 376 0.05 36.44 1.36
CA ALA A 376 0.17 36.35 -0.10
C ALA A 376 1.23 35.29 -0.43
N VAL A 377 0.90 34.37 -1.34
CA VAL A 377 1.80 33.35 -1.85
C VAL A 377 1.93 33.47 -3.37
N PRO A 378 3.07 33.10 -3.95
CA PRO A 378 3.25 33.16 -5.39
C PRO A 378 2.20 32.29 -6.10
N LYS A 379 1.51 32.84 -7.09
CA LYS A 379 0.52 32.15 -7.92
C LYS A 379 -0.54 31.37 -7.11
N GLN A 380 -0.99 30.23 -7.63
CA GLN A 380 -2.13 29.50 -7.06
C GLN A 380 -1.66 28.34 -6.17
N PRO A 381 -1.86 28.43 -4.84
CA PRO A 381 -1.69 27.29 -3.96
C PRO A 381 -2.78 26.25 -4.24
N ALA A 382 -2.42 24.95 -4.24
CA ALA A 382 -3.33 23.87 -4.63
C ALA A 382 -3.73 22.97 -3.47
N GLY A 383 -2.77 22.38 -2.76
CA GLY A 383 -2.99 21.49 -1.63
C GLY A 383 -2.27 21.97 -0.37
N ILE A 384 -2.85 21.70 0.80
CA ILE A 384 -2.24 21.98 2.10
C ILE A 384 -2.30 20.70 2.95
N THR A 385 -1.23 20.43 3.68
CA THR A 385 -1.21 19.39 4.71
C THR A 385 -0.47 19.85 5.96
N LYS A 386 -0.88 19.35 7.13
CA LYS A 386 -0.13 19.54 8.37
C LYS A 386 1.11 18.63 8.34
N ALA A 387 2.30 19.21 8.31
CA ALA A 387 3.58 18.52 8.23
C ALA A 387 4.17 18.20 9.61
N ALA A 388 3.95 19.10 10.58
CA ALA A 388 4.29 18.93 11.99
C ALA A 388 3.29 19.72 12.87
N ASP A 389 3.46 19.71 14.19
CA ASP A 389 2.54 20.41 15.10
C ASP A 389 2.39 21.90 14.79
N LYS A 390 3.48 22.56 14.40
CA LYS A 390 3.53 23.99 14.07
C LYS A 390 4.02 24.24 12.64
N GLU A 391 3.89 23.27 11.74
CA GLU A 391 4.33 23.40 10.34
C GLU A 391 3.28 22.85 9.38
N ILE A 392 3.06 23.57 8.31
CA ILE A 392 2.26 23.15 7.16
C ILE A 392 3.11 23.09 5.89
N ALA A 393 2.76 22.18 4.98
CA ALA A 393 3.32 22.10 3.64
C ALA A 393 2.24 22.42 2.62
N VAL A 394 2.59 23.22 1.61
CA VAL A 394 1.68 23.75 0.60
C VAL A 394 2.25 23.49 -0.79
N THR A 395 1.46 22.91 -1.69
CA THR A 395 1.84 22.77 -3.09
C THR A 395 1.51 24.06 -3.86
N ILE A 396 2.49 24.57 -4.61
CA ILE A 396 2.33 25.68 -5.54
C ILE A 396 2.41 25.11 -6.95
N ASN A 397 1.26 24.76 -7.50
CA ASN A 397 1.11 23.98 -8.72
C ASN A 397 1.93 24.54 -9.89
N GLN A 398 1.65 25.80 -10.31
CA GLN A 398 2.29 26.44 -11.46
C GLN A 398 3.79 26.72 -11.27
N GLU A 399 4.29 26.80 -10.05
CA GLU A 399 5.71 26.97 -9.76
C GLU A 399 6.45 25.65 -9.52
N ARG A 400 5.73 24.52 -9.57
CA ARG A 400 6.29 23.18 -9.41
C ARG A 400 7.13 23.05 -8.15
N LYS A 401 6.57 23.53 -7.02
CA LYS A 401 7.26 23.48 -5.74
C LYS A 401 6.33 23.20 -4.57
N VAL A 402 6.92 22.74 -3.48
CA VAL A 402 6.30 22.61 -2.16
C VAL A 402 6.94 23.64 -1.24
N MET A 403 6.14 24.48 -0.60
CA MET A 403 6.59 25.48 0.38
C MET A 403 6.15 25.05 1.78
N PHE A 404 7.00 25.29 2.76
CA PHE A 404 6.72 25.05 4.16
C PHE A 404 6.56 26.36 4.90
N PHE A 405 5.57 26.38 5.79
CA PHE A 405 5.29 27.55 6.63
C PHE A 405 5.16 27.11 8.08
N SER A 406 5.84 27.82 8.98
CA SER A 406 5.54 27.70 10.41
C SER A 406 4.24 28.43 10.73
N ILE A 407 3.49 27.93 11.69
CA ILE A 407 2.26 28.54 12.20
C ILE A 407 2.34 28.71 13.71
N THR A 408 2.12 29.93 14.18
CA THR A 408 2.08 30.24 15.62
C THR A 408 0.74 29.87 16.24
N GLU A 409 0.64 29.86 17.56
CA GLU A 409 -0.61 29.65 18.32
C GLU A 409 -1.69 30.69 17.99
N TYR A 410 -1.26 31.89 17.56
CA TYR A 410 -2.13 33.00 17.17
C TYR A 410 -2.50 32.96 15.68
N GLY A 411 -2.01 31.96 14.95
CA GLY A 411 -2.32 31.79 13.53
C GLY A 411 -1.44 32.62 12.56
N VAL A 412 -0.32 33.15 13.00
CA VAL A 412 0.62 33.85 12.10
C VAL A 412 1.44 32.83 11.32
N LEU A 413 1.47 32.98 9.99
CA LEU A 413 2.26 32.15 9.08
C LEU A 413 3.57 32.83 8.71
N SER A 414 4.67 32.07 8.69
CA SER A 414 5.98 32.50 8.21
C SER A 414 6.57 31.45 7.28
N SER A 415 7.11 31.88 6.12
CA SER A 415 7.77 30.98 5.18
C SER A 415 9.09 30.49 5.76
N GLU A 416 9.33 29.17 5.70
CA GLU A 416 10.52 28.54 6.27
C GLU A 416 11.47 28.01 5.18
N ARG A 417 10.97 27.13 4.33
CA ARG A 417 11.75 26.43 3.30
C ARG A 417 10.87 26.01 2.15
N GLU A 418 11.51 25.65 1.03
CA GLU A 418 10.84 25.09 -0.14
C GLU A 418 11.71 24.09 -0.86
N PHE A 419 11.10 23.24 -1.69
CA PHE A 419 11.79 22.39 -2.66
C PHE A 419 10.99 22.31 -3.97
N GLY A 420 11.71 22.13 -5.08
CA GLY A 420 11.13 21.92 -6.40
C GLY A 420 10.65 20.50 -6.62
N VAL A 421 9.64 20.31 -7.47
CA VAL A 421 9.11 19.00 -7.89
C VAL A 421 9.06 18.92 -9.42
N ASP A 422 9.13 17.69 -9.94
CA ASP A 422 9.08 17.46 -11.38
C ASP A 422 7.63 17.39 -11.90
N GLY A 423 7.00 18.54 -12.04
CA GLY A 423 5.64 18.67 -12.59
C GLY A 423 4.71 19.51 -11.73
N GLU A 424 3.50 19.69 -12.21
CA GLU A 424 2.46 20.45 -11.55
C GLU A 424 1.78 19.59 -10.47
N CYS A 425 2.25 19.70 -9.23
CA CYS A 425 1.68 18.95 -8.10
C CYS A 425 0.41 19.62 -7.57
N ARG A 426 -0.62 18.83 -7.31
CA ARG A 426 -1.91 19.31 -6.81
C ARG A 426 -2.18 18.88 -5.37
N GLY A 427 -2.44 17.60 -5.14
CA GLY A 427 -2.71 17.08 -3.80
C GLY A 427 -1.43 16.83 -3.02
N ILE A 428 -1.53 16.98 -1.71
CA ILE A 428 -0.45 16.69 -0.76
C ILE A 428 -1.03 16.08 0.52
N ALA A 429 -0.37 15.05 1.03
CA ALA A 429 -0.67 14.49 2.35
C ALA A 429 0.62 14.12 3.08
N HIS A 430 0.62 14.21 4.40
CA HIS A 430 1.78 13.87 5.24
C HIS A 430 1.52 12.58 6.03
N THR A 431 2.51 11.69 6.05
CA THR A 431 2.50 10.48 6.89
C THR A 431 3.93 10.04 7.23
N ASN A 432 4.18 9.70 8.50
CA ASN A 432 5.44 9.11 8.96
C ASN A 432 6.71 9.84 8.46
N GLY A 433 6.71 11.19 8.51
CA GLY A 433 7.83 12.01 8.05
C GLY A 433 8.06 11.99 6.53
N LYS A 434 7.04 11.66 5.75
CA LYS A 434 7.05 11.65 4.28
C LYS A 434 5.86 12.45 3.76
N LEU A 435 6.01 13.00 2.56
CA LEU A 435 4.91 13.64 1.82
C LEU A 435 4.52 12.74 0.65
N ILE A 436 3.22 12.64 0.41
CA ILE A 436 2.65 12.01 -0.78
C ILE A 436 2.09 13.12 -1.65
N LEU A 437 2.60 13.22 -2.87
CA LEU A 437 2.25 14.25 -3.84
C LEU A 437 1.50 13.63 -5.01
N THR A 438 0.44 14.27 -5.49
CA THR A 438 -0.30 13.87 -6.70
C THR A 438 -0.12 14.87 -7.81
N PHE A 439 -0.11 14.36 -9.05
CA PHE A 439 0.07 15.15 -10.27
C PHE A 439 -1.02 14.77 -11.28
N GLU A 440 -1.59 15.77 -11.95
CA GLU A 440 -2.68 15.53 -12.89
C GLU A 440 -2.20 15.19 -14.29
N ASN A 441 -1.14 15.86 -14.78
CA ASN A 441 -0.66 15.70 -16.15
C ASN A 441 0.88 15.86 -16.24
N PRO A 442 1.65 14.80 -16.57
CA PRO A 442 1.19 13.39 -16.62
C PRO A 442 0.76 12.90 -15.24
N GLY A 443 -0.18 11.95 -15.25
CA GLY A 443 -0.71 11.38 -14.01
C GLY A 443 0.36 10.59 -13.26
N LYS A 444 0.68 11.01 -12.03
CA LYS A 444 1.64 10.30 -11.16
C LYS A 444 1.38 10.57 -9.70
N VAL A 445 1.91 9.68 -8.85
CA VAL A 445 1.99 9.86 -7.41
C VAL A 445 3.44 9.71 -7.00
N GLU A 446 3.97 10.65 -6.23
CA GLU A 446 5.32 10.59 -5.67
C GLU A 446 5.26 10.56 -4.15
N ILE A 447 6.09 9.71 -3.56
CA ILE A 447 6.39 9.72 -2.13
C ILE A 447 7.77 10.33 -1.96
N VAL A 448 7.84 11.45 -1.26
CA VAL A 448 9.09 12.20 -1.05
C VAL A 448 9.39 12.32 0.45
N ASP A 449 10.65 12.50 0.79
CA ASP A 449 11.02 12.88 2.16
C ASP A 449 10.72 14.36 2.43
N MET A 450 10.92 14.82 3.67
CA MET A 450 10.68 16.22 4.06
C MET A 450 11.66 17.22 3.43
N LYS A 451 12.64 16.76 2.66
CA LYS A 451 13.62 17.58 1.91
C LYS A 451 13.32 17.61 0.41
N GLY A 452 12.31 16.85 -0.05
CA GLY A 452 11.94 16.74 -1.46
C GLY A 452 12.65 15.64 -2.24
N THR A 453 13.42 14.76 -1.56
CA THR A 453 14.03 13.60 -2.22
C THR A 453 12.95 12.58 -2.57
N VAL A 454 12.83 12.22 -3.84
CA VAL A 454 11.86 11.23 -4.30
C VAL A 454 12.28 9.84 -3.80
N LEU A 455 11.46 9.26 -2.95
CA LEU A 455 11.65 7.92 -2.42
C LEU A 455 10.99 6.87 -3.31
N LYS A 456 9.80 7.20 -3.87
CA LYS A 456 9.04 6.34 -4.79
C LYS A 456 8.25 7.21 -5.78
N CYS A 457 8.08 6.69 -7.00
CA CYS A 457 7.29 7.33 -8.04
C CYS A 457 6.46 6.28 -8.78
N PHE A 458 5.15 6.51 -8.87
CA PHE A 458 4.18 5.67 -9.57
C PHE A 458 3.59 6.49 -10.72
N LYS A 459 3.79 6.09 -11.98
CA LYS A 459 3.40 6.85 -13.17
C LYS A 459 2.35 6.11 -14.00
N GLU A 460 1.48 6.85 -14.66
CA GLU A 460 0.43 6.32 -15.54
C GLU A 460 0.95 5.56 -16.77
N ASP A 461 2.17 5.84 -17.22
CA ASP A 461 2.81 5.15 -18.34
C ASP A 461 3.26 3.72 -18.00
N MET A 462 3.40 3.40 -16.72
CA MET A 462 3.67 2.04 -16.26
C MET A 462 2.42 1.18 -16.40
N VAL A 463 2.56 -0.04 -16.92
CA VAL A 463 1.44 -0.97 -17.15
C VAL A 463 0.57 -1.19 -15.92
N GLU A 464 1.19 -1.18 -14.72
CA GLU A 464 0.53 -1.42 -13.44
C GLU A 464 -0.27 -0.20 -12.94
N TYR A 465 0.02 1.02 -13.43
CA TYR A 465 -0.53 2.28 -12.91
C TYR A 465 -1.28 3.10 -13.96
N LYS A 466 -1.73 2.50 -15.06
CA LYS A 466 -2.51 3.17 -16.13
C LYS A 466 -3.75 3.91 -15.64
N PHE A 467 -4.22 3.56 -14.44
CA PHE A 467 -5.36 4.19 -13.79
C PHE A 467 -4.99 5.51 -13.06
N LEU A 468 -3.71 5.88 -12.96
CA LEU A 468 -3.27 7.12 -12.29
C LEU A 468 -3.40 8.36 -13.17
N LYS A 469 -4.36 8.40 -14.09
CA LYS A 469 -4.66 9.59 -14.87
C LYS A 469 -5.38 10.63 -14.01
N TYR A 470 -4.94 11.89 -14.10
CA TYR A 470 -5.56 13.00 -13.38
C TYR A 470 -5.75 12.77 -11.88
N CYS A 471 -4.65 12.43 -11.21
CA CYS A 471 -4.62 12.30 -9.75
C CYS A 471 -4.77 13.66 -9.09
N SER A 472 -5.95 13.98 -8.55
CA SER A 472 -6.26 15.31 -8.04
C SER A 472 -5.93 15.46 -6.56
N TYR A 473 -6.49 14.63 -5.68
CA TYR A 473 -6.30 14.73 -4.24
C TYR A 473 -5.81 13.42 -3.64
N VAL A 474 -5.24 13.53 -2.45
CA VAL A 474 -4.72 12.40 -1.69
C VAL A 474 -5.08 12.53 -0.21
N ALA A 475 -5.47 11.42 0.41
CA ALA A 475 -5.64 11.30 1.85
C ALA A 475 -4.93 10.04 2.37
N VAL A 476 -4.38 10.11 3.58
CA VAL A 476 -3.70 8.97 4.21
C VAL A 476 -4.59 8.31 5.25
N SER A 477 -4.55 7.00 5.33
CA SER A 477 -5.17 6.28 6.45
C SER A 477 -4.50 6.68 7.76
N LYS A 478 -5.28 6.62 8.85
CA LYS A 478 -4.78 6.92 10.20
C LYS A 478 -4.53 5.66 11.01
N THR A 479 -4.96 4.52 10.50
CA THR A 479 -4.89 3.21 11.16
C THR A 479 -3.92 2.26 10.46
N LYS A 480 -3.66 2.46 9.16
CA LYS A 480 -2.82 1.60 8.32
C LYS A 480 -1.85 2.41 7.45
N ASP A 481 -0.79 1.78 6.98
CA ASP A 481 0.18 2.38 6.04
C ASP A 481 -0.34 2.36 4.60
N ILE A 482 -1.50 2.98 4.38
CA ILE A 482 -2.17 3.10 3.08
C ILE A 482 -2.62 4.54 2.83
N PHE A 483 -2.82 4.86 1.56
CA PHE A 483 -3.35 6.15 1.13
C PHE A 483 -4.37 5.99 -0.01
N TYR A 484 -5.19 7.01 -0.17
CA TYR A 484 -6.26 7.07 -1.16
C TYR A 484 -5.99 8.21 -2.14
N VAL A 485 -6.21 7.95 -3.42
CA VAL A 485 -6.06 8.94 -4.49
C VAL A 485 -7.38 9.06 -5.23
N SER A 486 -7.88 10.29 -5.40
CA SER A 486 -9.02 10.57 -6.28
C SER A 486 -8.54 10.80 -7.71
N ASN A 487 -9.22 10.13 -8.65
CA ASN A 487 -9.00 10.26 -10.08
C ASN A 487 -10.25 10.89 -10.70
N SER A 488 -10.25 12.19 -10.85
CA SER A 488 -11.45 12.94 -11.23
C SER A 488 -11.98 12.59 -12.63
N MET A 489 -11.09 12.36 -13.59
CA MET A 489 -11.47 12.00 -14.98
C MET A 489 -11.88 10.52 -15.14
N GLU A 490 -11.55 9.66 -14.19
CA GLU A 490 -11.86 8.23 -14.22
C GLU A 490 -13.07 7.87 -13.33
N ASP A 491 -13.67 8.85 -12.64
CA ASP A 491 -14.73 8.63 -11.65
C ASP A 491 -14.36 7.52 -10.65
N ARG A 492 -13.17 7.63 -10.06
CA ARG A 492 -12.55 6.53 -9.30
C ARG A 492 -11.79 7.04 -8.08
N VAL A 493 -11.83 6.26 -7.00
CA VAL A 493 -10.90 6.39 -5.86
C VAL A 493 -10.06 5.13 -5.79
N THR A 494 -8.76 5.28 -5.67
CA THR A 494 -7.80 4.17 -5.61
C THR A 494 -7.12 4.14 -4.25
N CYS A 495 -7.10 2.98 -3.60
CA CYS A 495 -6.38 2.74 -2.35
C CYS A 495 -5.06 2.01 -2.63
N MET A 496 -3.96 2.56 -2.14
CA MET A 496 -2.61 2.05 -2.36
C MET A 496 -1.85 1.93 -1.04
N THR A 497 -0.95 0.95 -0.95
CA THR A 497 0.06 0.89 0.12
C THR A 497 1.18 1.88 -0.16
N LEU A 498 1.98 2.22 0.88
CA LEU A 498 3.18 3.06 0.71
C LEU A 498 4.24 2.40 -0.18
N GLU A 499 4.15 1.08 -0.44
CA GLU A 499 5.00 0.35 -1.39
C GLU A 499 4.52 0.47 -2.84
N GLY A 500 3.30 1.01 -3.07
CA GLY A 500 2.70 1.19 -4.39
C GLY A 500 1.75 0.07 -4.80
N LYS A 501 1.50 -0.94 -3.96
CA LYS A 501 0.52 -1.98 -4.28
C LYS A 501 -0.90 -1.40 -4.22
N VAL A 502 -1.66 -1.56 -5.29
CA VAL A 502 -3.10 -1.24 -5.29
C VAL A 502 -3.84 -2.35 -4.58
N ILE A 503 -4.52 -2.03 -3.49
CA ILE A 503 -5.25 -2.99 -2.65
C ILE A 503 -6.76 -2.89 -2.78
N ALA A 504 -7.26 -1.76 -3.25
CA ALA A 504 -8.68 -1.56 -3.53
C ALA A 504 -8.90 -0.37 -4.46
N PHE A 505 -10.06 -0.33 -5.10
CA PHE A 505 -10.56 0.86 -5.75
C PHE A 505 -12.09 0.92 -5.60
N TYR A 506 -12.60 2.13 -5.69
CA TYR A 506 -14.04 2.40 -5.63
C TYR A 506 -14.51 3.11 -6.89
N ARG A 507 -15.59 2.61 -7.48
CA ARG A 507 -16.39 3.24 -8.53
C ARG A 507 -17.87 3.09 -8.19
N ASP A 508 -18.65 4.07 -8.57
CA ASP A 508 -20.11 4.06 -8.40
C ASP A 508 -20.72 4.98 -9.47
N ASN A 509 -21.95 4.70 -9.88
CA ASN A 509 -22.64 5.52 -10.88
C ASN A 509 -22.91 6.95 -10.39
N GLU A 510 -22.99 7.16 -9.07
CA GLU A 510 -23.15 8.47 -8.43
C GLU A 510 -21.81 9.10 -8.05
N LEU A 511 -20.67 8.42 -8.24
CA LEU A 511 -19.32 8.96 -8.02
C LEU A 511 -18.87 9.67 -9.29
N ARG A 512 -19.19 10.97 -9.41
CA ARG A 512 -18.83 11.74 -10.60
C ARG A 512 -17.86 12.85 -10.23
N GLU A 513 -16.66 12.77 -10.85
CA GLU A 513 -15.57 13.70 -10.63
C GLU A 513 -15.18 13.83 -9.14
N PRO A 514 -14.63 12.75 -8.52
CA PRO A 514 -14.19 12.77 -7.12
C PRO A 514 -13.01 13.73 -6.95
N TRP A 515 -13.16 14.66 -6.01
CA TRP A 515 -12.16 15.67 -5.65
C TRP A 515 -11.65 15.43 -4.23
N GLY A 516 -12.15 16.22 -3.27
CA GLY A 516 -11.67 16.18 -1.89
C GLY A 516 -11.81 14.82 -1.23
N LEU A 517 -10.75 14.39 -0.56
CA LEU A 517 -10.69 13.15 0.22
C LEU A 517 -10.27 13.45 1.64
N VAL A 518 -10.90 12.78 2.61
CA VAL A 518 -10.47 12.83 4.01
C VAL A 518 -10.78 11.51 4.71
N THR A 519 -10.00 11.20 5.76
CA THR A 519 -10.17 10.01 6.59
C THR A 519 -10.45 10.39 8.04
N ASP A 520 -11.36 9.67 8.70
CA ASP A 520 -11.58 9.80 10.14
C ASP A 520 -10.62 8.89 10.96
N GLU A 521 -10.75 8.95 12.29
CA GLU A 521 -9.95 8.14 13.21
C GLU A 521 -10.34 6.65 13.23
N ASN A 522 -11.51 6.30 12.67
CA ASN A 522 -12.04 4.93 12.63
C ASN A 522 -11.78 4.26 11.27
N GLY A 523 -11.05 4.94 10.37
CA GLY A 523 -10.72 4.44 9.04
C GLY A 523 -11.82 4.65 8.00
N SER A 524 -12.89 5.41 8.28
CA SER A 524 -13.85 5.80 7.25
C SER A 524 -13.21 6.79 6.28
N VAL A 525 -13.51 6.64 5.00
CA VAL A 525 -13.04 7.53 3.93
C VAL A 525 -14.22 8.31 3.38
N PHE A 526 -14.13 9.61 3.36
CA PHE A 526 -15.15 10.49 2.80
C PHE A 526 -14.64 11.10 1.51
N VAL A 527 -15.42 10.92 0.43
CA VAL A 527 -15.11 11.34 -0.93
C VAL A 527 -16.12 12.37 -1.38
N PHE A 528 -15.66 13.55 -1.73
CA PHE A 528 -16.51 14.63 -2.19
C PHE A 528 -16.44 14.74 -3.72
N CYS A 529 -17.61 14.79 -4.36
CA CYS A 529 -17.74 14.72 -5.81
C CYS A 529 -18.17 16.07 -6.40
N GLY A 530 -17.40 16.53 -7.38
CA GLY A 530 -17.63 17.83 -8.03
C GLY A 530 -18.92 17.87 -8.85
N ILE A 531 -19.10 16.96 -9.79
CA ILE A 531 -20.26 16.95 -10.70
C ILE A 531 -21.53 16.44 -10.01
N SER A 532 -21.45 15.32 -9.28
CA SER A 532 -22.65 14.77 -8.61
C SER A 532 -23.06 15.51 -7.36
N CYS A 533 -22.24 16.45 -6.86
CA CYS A 533 -22.50 17.29 -5.67
C CYS A 533 -22.96 16.45 -4.46
N ASN A 534 -22.37 15.27 -4.29
CA ASN A 534 -22.62 14.34 -3.20
C ASN A 534 -21.33 13.98 -2.45
N MET A 535 -21.47 13.25 -1.37
CA MET A 535 -20.37 12.70 -0.61
C MET A 535 -20.57 11.20 -0.46
N HIS A 536 -19.55 10.41 -0.76
CA HIS A 536 -19.53 8.98 -0.53
C HIS A 536 -18.77 8.68 0.75
N GLN A 537 -19.38 7.94 1.67
CA GLN A 537 -18.67 7.32 2.79
C GLN A 537 -18.28 5.90 2.40
N LEU A 538 -16.99 5.60 2.55
CA LEU A 538 -16.41 4.30 2.30
C LEU A 538 -15.80 3.76 3.59
N THR A 539 -15.68 2.44 3.67
CA THR A 539 -14.80 1.81 4.66
C THR A 539 -13.35 2.06 4.30
N GLU A 540 -12.43 1.79 5.21
CA GLU A 540 -10.98 1.85 4.96
C GLU A 540 -10.54 0.99 3.76
N ASP A 541 -11.27 -0.09 3.48
CA ASP A 541 -11.05 -0.99 2.34
C ASP A 541 -11.79 -0.57 1.07
N CYS A 542 -12.19 0.70 0.96
CA CYS A 542 -12.93 1.24 -0.19
C CYS A 542 -14.29 0.58 -0.50
N ASN A 543 -14.94 -0.06 0.46
CA ASN A 543 -16.30 -0.54 0.27
C ASN A 543 -17.30 0.58 0.57
N LYS A 544 -18.34 0.71 -0.27
CA LYS A 544 -19.40 1.69 -0.08
C LYS A 544 -20.16 1.44 1.23
N VAL A 545 -20.26 2.46 2.06
CA VAL A 545 -21.13 2.47 3.24
C VAL A 545 -22.46 3.10 2.87
N HIS A 546 -22.45 4.36 2.43
CA HIS A 546 -23.62 5.04 1.88
C HIS A 546 -23.23 6.33 1.14
N VAL A 547 -24.21 6.97 0.50
CA VAL A 547 -24.04 8.25 -0.17
C VAL A 547 -24.83 9.30 0.59
N LEU A 548 -24.15 10.38 0.98
CA LEU A 548 -24.74 11.54 1.62
C LEU A 548 -24.92 12.65 0.59
N ARG A 549 -26.06 13.30 0.64
CA ARG A 549 -26.34 14.46 -0.21
C ARG A 549 -26.34 15.72 0.64
N GLU A 550 -25.33 16.53 0.42
CA GLU A 550 -25.17 17.80 1.08
C GLU A 550 -25.93 18.89 0.33
N ARG A 551 -26.62 19.75 1.05
CA ARG A 551 -27.33 20.90 0.48
C ARG A 551 -26.45 22.15 0.56
N GLY A 552 -26.16 22.78 -0.59
CA GLY A 552 -25.42 24.05 -0.64
C GLY A 552 -25.15 24.48 -2.07
N PRO A 553 -24.86 25.77 -2.33
CA PRO A 553 -24.58 26.30 -3.65
C PRO A 553 -23.17 25.84 -4.13
N GLY A 554 -23.11 25.28 -5.33
CA GLY A 554 -21.87 24.85 -5.98
C GLY A 554 -21.30 23.51 -5.49
N PRO A 555 -20.38 22.91 -6.27
CA PRO A 555 -19.79 21.62 -5.96
C PRO A 555 -18.79 21.69 -4.79
N PRO A 556 -18.77 20.70 -3.89
CA PRO A 556 -17.77 20.59 -2.85
C PRO A 556 -16.40 20.26 -3.49
N CYS A 557 -15.35 20.98 -3.10
CA CYS A 557 -14.03 20.85 -3.74
C CYS A 557 -12.91 20.50 -2.78
N ALA A 558 -12.91 21.05 -1.58
CA ALA A 558 -11.87 20.79 -0.59
C ALA A 558 -12.49 20.46 0.77
N VAL A 559 -11.84 19.57 1.49
CA VAL A 559 -12.32 19.09 2.77
C VAL A 559 -11.16 18.75 3.69
N ASP A 560 -11.36 19.00 5.00
CA ASP A 560 -10.53 18.41 6.04
C ASP A 560 -11.35 18.13 7.32
N TYR A 561 -10.81 17.29 8.19
CA TYR A 561 -11.48 16.75 9.36
C TYR A 561 -10.71 17.03 10.65
N CYS A 562 -11.40 17.63 11.61
CA CYS A 562 -10.89 17.84 12.96
C CYS A 562 -11.26 16.67 13.88
N ARG A 563 -10.30 15.80 14.20
CA ARG A 563 -10.52 14.63 15.05
C ARG A 563 -11.00 14.97 16.46
N LYS A 564 -10.43 16.02 17.08
CA LYS A 564 -10.77 16.37 18.46
C LYS A 564 -12.21 16.81 18.60
N SER A 565 -12.69 17.63 17.68
CA SER A 565 -14.07 18.13 17.69
C SER A 565 -15.04 17.30 16.85
N LYS A 566 -14.56 16.26 16.12
CA LYS A 566 -15.34 15.43 15.17
C LYS A 566 -16.09 16.26 14.12
N ARG A 567 -15.41 17.26 13.55
CA ARG A 567 -15.99 18.19 12.60
C ARG A 567 -15.34 18.14 11.23
N LEU A 568 -16.18 18.21 10.21
CA LEU A 568 -15.78 18.37 8.82
C LEU A 568 -15.88 19.85 8.41
N TYR A 569 -14.86 20.32 7.70
CA TYR A 569 -14.83 21.63 7.08
C TYR A 569 -14.81 21.46 5.56
N VAL A 570 -15.88 21.88 4.90
CA VAL A 570 -16.11 21.65 3.46
C VAL A 570 -16.13 22.98 2.73
N ALA A 571 -15.20 23.20 1.83
CA ALA A 571 -15.19 24.33 0.91
C ALA A 571 -15.88 23.97 -0.41
N ARG A 572 -16.49 24.97 -1.07
CA ARG A 572 -17.18 24.82 -2.34
C ARG A 572 -16.54 25.66 -3.43
N LEU A 573 -16.57 25.20 -4.65
CA LEU A 573 -15.89 25.80 -5.80
C LEU A 573 -16.30 27.26 -6.05
N THR A 574 -17.57 27.58 -5.85
CA THR A 574 -18.13 28.92 -6.08
C THR A 574 -18.59 29.61 -4.81
N GLY A 575 -18.20 29.06 -3.63
CA GLY A 575 -18.68 29.51 -2.34
C GLY A 575 -17.73 30.49 -1.66
N GLU A 576 -18.27 31.54 -1.08
CA GLU A 576 -17.55 32.50 -0.23
C GLU A 576 -17.40 31.95 1.22
N ASN A 577 -17.84 30.73 1.47
CA ASN A 577 -17.91 30.14 2.81
C ASN A 577 -17.34 28.72 2.84
N ILE A 578 -16.80 28.35 4.00
CA ILE A 578 -16.54 26.98 4.40
C ILE A 578 -17.68 26.54 5.30
N ASN A 579 -18.29 25.42 4.96
CA ASN A 579 -19.34 24.82 5.78
C ASN A 579 -18.74 23.92 6.85
N GLU A 580 -19.11 24.15 8.10
CA GLU A 580 -18.75 23.32 9.25
C GLU A 580 -19.89 22.33 9.54
N TYR A 581 -19.57 21.03 9.66
CA TYR A 581 -20.51 19.96 9.97
C TYR A 581 -20.01 19.16 11.16
N ASP A 582 -20.93 18.74 12.03
CA ASP A 582 -20.65 17.64 12.98
C ASP A 582 -20.75 16.31 12.22
N LEU A 583 -19.84 15.39 12.49
CA LEU A 583 -19.80 14.04 11.94
C LEU A 583 -20.14 13.04 13.06
N GLU A 584 -21.38 12.53 13.06
CA GLU A 584 -21.92 11.63 14.07
C GLU A 584 -21.95 10.17 13.63
#